data_76fd8a34eb387e6f7f16c42475dcd230
#
_entry.id   76fd8a34eb387e6f7f16c42475dcd230
#
_cell.length_a   1.000
_cell.length_b   1.000
_cell.length_c   1.000
_cell.angle_alpha   90.00
_cell.angle_beta   90.00
_cell.angle_gamma   90.00
#
_symmetry.space_group_name_H-M   'P 1'
#
loop_
_entity.id
_entity.type
_entity.pdbx_description
1 polymer ?
#
loop_
_entity_poly.entity_id
_entity_poly.type
_entity_poly.pdbx_seq_one_letter_code
_entity_poly.pdbx_strand_id
1 'polypeptide(L)'
;YRNFDLMNSAERMKLSKDIFEDGLMYGSTITLNPEDSYEGLLNELVNRRITRQEFAAKAAEMAHRNTDWFDVLFRNSITHNHALSVAGGMEAIRYYFSAGYNNNQGAAKGSVSERFTSLAKVDVDLNKFISFSTKIDFSTTKNDGYSVVNPFSYAYKTSRTLKPYEDDGDYHLYKNSSNYNYNVLKELDNTGKEAKMNDFNALLNLNVKLGWGI
;
A
#
# COMPACT_ATOMS: atom_id res chain seq x y z
N TYR A 1 0.36 7.54 -12.34
CA TYR A 1 1.65 6.96 -11.86
C TYR A 1 2.64 6.62 -12.99
N ARG A 2 2.25 6.74 -14.25
CA ARG A 2 3.09 6.36 -15.42
C ARG A 2 4.06 7.44 -15.89
N ASN A 3 4.17 8.57 -15.22
CA ASN A 3 4.98 9.72 -15.65
C ASN A 3 6.31 9.88 -14.91
N PHE A 4 6.81 8.83 -14.26
CA PHE A 4 8.18 8.87 -13.77
C PHE A 4 9.13 8.49 -14.90
N ASP A 5 9.98 9.42 -15.29
CA ASP A 5 11.08 9.18 -16.23
C ASP A 5 12.20 8.44 -15.50
N LEU A 6 11.99 7.13 -15.32
CA LEU A 6 12.95 6.24 -14.67
C LEU A 6 13.80 5.54 -15.72
N MET A 7 15.07 5.41 -15.44
CA MET A 7 15.98 4.64 -16.29
C MET A 7 15.44 3.23 -16.54
N ASN A 8 15.41 2.84 -17.78
CA ASN A 8 15.16 1.44 -18.16
C ASN A 8 16.42 0.57 -17.88
N SER A 9 16.30 -0.74 -18.06
CA SER A 9 17.39 -1.67 -17.77
C SER A 9 18.64 -1.41 -18.62
N ALA A 10 18.48 -1.09 -19.90
CA ALA A 10 19.61 -0.80 -20.79
C ALA A 10 20.34 0.49 -20.39
N GLU A 11 19.60 1.55 -20.05
CA GLU A 11 20.15 2.82 -19.57
C GLU A 11 20.87 2.65 -18.23
N ARG A 12 20.30 1.89 -17.31
CA ARG A 12 20.94 1.58 -16.03
C ARG A 12 22.24 0.80 -16.22
N MET A 13 22.25 -0.19 -17.11
CA MET A 13 23.44 -0.96 -17.44
C MET A 13 24.52 -0.12 -18.10
N LYS A 14 24.11 0.80 -19.01
CA LYS A 14 25.04 1.74 -19.62
C LYS A 14 25.69 2.63 -18.57
N LEU A 15 24.91 3.21 -17.66
CA LEU A 15 25.43 3.99 -16.55
C LEU A 15 26.42 3.19 -15.71
N SER A 16 26.11 1.94 -15.38
CA SER A 16 27.01 1.06 -14.61
C SER A 16 28.32 0.79 -15.34
N LYS A 17 28.25 0.62 -16.67
CA LYS A 17 29.44 0.45 -17.51
C LYS A 17 30.28 1.71 -17.53
N ASP A 18 29.68 2.88 -17.76
CA ASP A 18 30.36 4.17 -17.80
C ASP A 18 31.08 4.45 -16.46
N ILE A 19 30.40 4.22 -15.31
CA ILE A 19 30.99 4.36 -13.97
C ILE A 19 32.21 3.44 -13.79
N PHE A 20 32.15 2.21 -14.29
CA PHE A 20 33.25 1.25 -14.20
C PHE A 20 34.44 1.69 -15.09
N GLU A 21 34.18 2.14 -16.32
CA GLU A 21 35.20 2.61 -17.25
C GLU A 21 35.92 3.88 -16.76
N ASP A 22 35.18 4.75 -16.05
CA ASP A 22 35.74 5.95 -15.41
C ASP A 22 36.56 5.63 -14.14
N GLY A 23 36.67 4.37 -13.76
CA GLY A 23 37.44 3.92 -12.59
C GLY A 23 36.80 4.29 -11.25
N LEU A 24 35.52 4.67 -11.24
CA LEU A 24 34.77 4.92 -10.02
C LEU A 24 34.45 3.60 -9.33
N MET A 25 34.89 3.43 -8.10
CA MET A 25 34.60 2.23 -7.33
C MET A 25 33.18 2.27 -6.76
N TYR A 26 32.43 1.19 -6.95
CA TYR A 26 31.18 1.00 -6.24
C TYR A 26 31.45 0.85 -4.75
N GLY A 27 30.70 1.59 -3.94
CA GLY A 27 30.77 1.42 -2.48
C GLY A 27 30.41 -0.01 -2.06
N SER A 28 30.91 -0.45 -0.94
CA SER A 28 30.73 -1.81 -0.39
C SER A 28 29.27 -2.20 -0.07
N THR A 29 28.33 -1.26 -0.21
CA THR A 29 26.90 -1.45 0.04
C THR A 29 26.11 -1.95 -1.17
N ILE A 30 26.73 -2.04 -2.35
CA ILE A 30 26.05 -2.52 -3.55
C ILE A 30 26.02 -4.04 -3.53
N THR A 31 24.83 -4.61 -3.57
CA THR A 31 24.63 -6.05 -3.70
C THR A 31 25.03 -6.47 -5.11
N LEU A 32 26.14 -7.19 -5.20
CA LEU A 32 26.68 -7.70 -6.46
C LEU A 32 26.02 -9.04 -6.81
N ASN A 33 24.75 -9.03 -7.12
CA ASN A 33 24.07 -10.24 -7.60
C ASN A 33 24.29 -10.36 -9.12
N PRO A 34 25.02 -11.40 -9.61
CA PRO A 34 25.36 -11.52 -11.03
C PRO A 34 24.15 -11.74 -11.95
N GLU A 35 23.02 -12.16 -11.40
CA GLU A 35 21.80 -12.38 -12.20
C GLU A 35 20.96 -11.10 -12.38
N ASP A 36 21.17 -10.10 -11.53
CA ASP A 36 20.29 -8.94 -11.45
C ASP A 36 21.00 -7.59 -11.61
N SER A 37 22.32 -7.58 -11.52
CA SER A 37 23.12 -6.36 -11.65
C SER A 37 24.29 -6.52 -12.62
N TYR A 38 24.48 -5.47 -13.43
CA TYR A 38 25.61 -5.43 -14.34
C TYR A 38 26.93 -5.53 -13.62
N GLU A 39 27.03 -4.90 -12.46
CA GLU A 39 28.20 -4.89 -11.59
C GLU A 39 28.53 -6.31 -11.08
N GLY A 40 27.51 -7.06 -10.67
CA GLY A 40 27.67 -8.46 -10.27
C GLY A 40 28.12 -9.35 -11.44
N LEU A 41 27.48 -9.18 -12.59
CA LEU A 41 27.85 -9.90 -13.79
C LEU A 41 29.27 -9.58 -14.26
N LEU A 42 29.69 -8.31 -14.17
CA LEU A 42 31.03 -7.87 -14.52
C LEU A 42 32.08 -8.47 -13.54
N ASN A 43 31.74 -8.55 -12.25
CA ASN A 43 32.58 -9.19 -11.26
C ASN A 43 32.83 -10.67 -11.57
N GLU A 44 31.83 -11.40 -12.06
CA GLU A 44 31.99 -12.79 -12.52
C GLU A 44 32.96 -12.89 -13.72
N LEU A 45 32.88 -11.94 -14.66
CA LEU A 45 33.80 -11.89 -15.81
C LEU A 45 35.23 -11.56 -15.39
N VAL A 46 35.43 -10.55 -14.54
CA VAL A 46 36.74 -10.13 -14.03
C VAL A 46 37.42 -11.27 -13.24
N ASN A 47 36.63 -11.98 -12.45
CA ASN A 47 37.14 -13.17 -11.70
C ASN A 47 37.26 -14.43 -12.57
N ARG A 48 37.00 -14.33 -13.88
CA ARG A 48 37.11 -15.44 -14.85
C ARG A 48 36.19 -16.63 -14.52
N ARG A 49 35.04 -16.38 -13.88
CA ARG A 49 34.03 -17.41 -13.60
C ARG A 49 33.10 -17.63 -14.76
N ILE A 50 32.99 -16.64 -15.64
CA ILE A 50 32.26 -16.74 -16.91
C ILE A 50 33.12 -16.23 -18.07
N THR A 51 32.81 -16.70 -19.27
CA THR A 51 33.43 -16.26 -20.51
C THR A 51 32.88 -14.91 -20.98
N ARG A 52 33.58 -14.24 -21.89
CA ARG A 52 33.07 -13.01 -22.53
C ARG A 52 31.78 -13.25 -23.31
N GLN A 53 31.61 -14.42 -23.89
CA GLN A 53 30.42 -14.78 -24.63
C GLN A 53 29.21 -14.94 -23.70
N GLU A 54 29.38 -15.66 -22.58
CA GLU A 54 28.36 -15.80 -21.53
C GLU A 54 28.01 -14.45 -20.91
N PHE A 55 29.01 -13.61 -20.64
CA PHE A 55 28.78 -12.24 -20.17
C PHE A 55 27.91 -11.45 -21.15
N ALA A 56 28.24 -11.46 -22.43
CA ALA A 56 27.49 -10.72 -23.46
C ALA A 56 26.04 -11.22 -23.57
N ALA A 57 25.82 -12.53 -23.51
CA ALA A 57 24.49 -13.13 -23.58
C ALA A 57 23.64 -12.74 -22.34
N LYS A 58 24.18 -12.89 -21.14
CA LYS A 58 23.48 -12.52 -19.88
C LYS A 58 23.23 -11.02 -19.80
N ALA A 59 24.17 -10.19 -20.24
CA ALA A 59 24.01 -8.75 -20.28
C ALA A 59 22.89 -8.32 -21.25
N ALA A 60 22.80 -8.96 -22.41
CA ALA A 60 21.73 -8.70 -23.36
C ALA A 60 20.36 -9.11 -22.78
N GLU A 61 20.25 -10.27 -22.17
CA GLU A 61 19.03 -10.72 -21.48
C GLU A 61 18.60 -9.70 -20.40
N MET A 62 19.52 -9.31 -19.53
CA MET A 62 19.28 -8.35 -18.46
C MET A 62 18.81 -6.99 -19.01
N ALA A 63 19.38 -6.50 -20.13
CA ALA A 63 18.98 -5.25 -20.75
C ALA A 63 17.55 -5.29 -21.29
N HIS A 64 17.07 -6.45 -21.72
CA HIS A 64 15.71 -6.64 -22.23
C HIS A 64 14.66 -6.87 -21.14
N ARG A 65 15.04 -7.25 -19.93
CA ARG A 65 14.13 -7.62 -18.84
C ARG A 65 13.17 -6.50 -18.46
N ASN A 66 13.67 -5.32 -18.24
CA ASN A 66 12.94 -4.05 -18.00
C ASN A 66 11.68 -4.15 -17.11
N THR A 67 11.83 -4.71 -15.90
CA THR A 67 10.74 -4.88 -14.92
C THR A 67 10.10 -3.54 -14.57
N ASP A 68 8.80 -3.41 -14.74
CA ASP A 68 8.05 -2.26 -14.24
C ASP A 68 7.55 -2.52 -12.81
N TRP A 69 8.31 -2.07 -11.83
CA TRP A 69 7.98 -2.24 -10.42
C TRP A 69 6.69 -1.54 -10.00
N PHE A 70 6.25 -0.50 -10.73
CA PHE A 70 4.96 0.11 -10.47
C PHE A 70 3.82 -0.81 -10.91
N ASP A 71 3.90 -1.45 -12.07
CA ASP A 71 2.89 -2.43 -12.50
C ASP A 71 2.90 -3.68 -11.60
N VAL A 72 4.07 -4.07 -11.09
CA VAL A 72 4.21 -5.21 -10.17
C VAL A 72 3.56 -4.94 -8.82
N LEU A 73 3.76 -3.75 -8.25
CA LEU A 73 3.39 -3.42 -6.86
C LEU A 73 2.09 -2.62 -6.74
N PHE A 74 1.59 -2.05 -7.83
CA PHE A 74 0.42 -1.18 -7.80
C PHE A 74 -0.70 -1.70 -8.71
N ARG A 75 -1.89 -1.19 -8.46
CA ARG A 75 -3.11 -1.44 -9.23
C ARG A 75 -3.95 -0.18 -9.30
N ASN A 76 -4.99 -0.19 -10.10
CA ASN A 76 -6.01 0.84 -10.02
C ASN A 76 -6.73 0.77 -8.67
N SER A 77 -6.85 1.91 -8.00
CA SER A 77 -7.61 2.02 -6.76
C SER A 77 -9.11 1.98 -7.06
N ILE A 78 -9.87 1.23 -6.29
CA ILE A 78 -11.32 1.11 -6.40
C ILE A 78 -11.92 1.41 -5.04
N THR A 79 -12.92 2.30 -5.01
CA THR A 79 -13.66 2.62 -3.79
C THR A 79 -15.14 2.31 -3.99
N HIS A 80 -15.71 1.54 -3.07
CA HIS A 80 -17.14 1.25 -3.00
C HIS A 80 -17.74 1.92 -1.76
N ASN A 81 -18.83 2.68 -1.97
CA ASN A 81 -19.58 3.31 -0.90
C ASN A 81 -21.02 2.84 -0.98
N HIS A 82 -21.54 2.35 0.13
CA HIS A 82 -22.94 2.01 0.29
C HIS A 82 -23.49 2.75 1.52
N ALA A 83 -24.62 3.39 1.37
CA ALA A 83 -25.29 4.08 2.46
C ALA A 83 -26.78 3.84 2.38
N LEU A 84 -27.38 3.57 3.53
CA LEU A 84 -28.81 3.44 3.71
C LEU A 84 -29.23 4.33 4.88
N SER A 85 -30.34 5.04 4.72
CA SER A 85 -30.91 5.81 5.82
C SER A 85 -32.43 5.74 5.79
N VAL A 86 -33.00 5.81 6.96
CA VAL A 86 -34.45 5.92 7.16
C VAL A 86 -34.72 7.00 8.21
N ALA A 87 -35.67 7.84 7.90
CA ALA A 87 -36.13 8.90 8.79
C ALA A 87 -37.66 8.89 8.83
N GLY A 88 -38.22 9.20 9.98
CA GLY A 88 -39.66 9.31 10.13
C GLY A 88 -40.03 9.96 11.45
N GLY A 89 -41.30 10.09 11.67
CA GLY A 89 -41.76 10.63 12.94
C GLY A 89 -43.17 11.14 12.88
N MET A 90 -43.63 11.60 14.01
CA MET A 90 -44.89 12.30 14.29
C MET A 90 -44.56 13.60 15.02
N GLU A 91 -45.57 14.34 15.35
CA GLU A 91 -45.43 15.62 16.08
C GLU A 91 -44.59 15.52 17.36
N ALA A 92 -44.75 14.42 18.11
CA ALA A 92 -44.04 14.20 19.37
C ALA A 92 -42.77 13.35 19.27
N ILE A 93 -42.53 12.63 18.17
CA ILE A 93 -41.40 11.69 18.03
C ILE A 93 -40.79 11.81 16.65
N ARG A 94 -39.52 12.01 16.58
CA ARG A 94 -38.74 12.01 15.33
C ARG A 94 -37.57 11.02 15.47
N TYR A 95 -37.34 10.28 14.41
CA TYR A 95 -36.21 9.34 14.40
C TYR A 95 -35.46 9.38 13.06
N TYR A 96 -34.18 9.06 13.17
CA TYR A 96 -33.28 8.90 12.04
C TYR A 96 -32.34 7.75 12.31
N PHE A 97 -32.25 6.82 11.37
CA PHE A 97 -31.28 5.75 11.38
C PHE A 97 -30.49 5.76 10.09
N SER A 98 -29.19 5.52 10.18
CA SER A 98 -28.37 5.30 9.00
C SER A 98 -27.31 4.23 9.23
N ALA A 99 -26.96 3.55 8.16
CA ALA A 99 -25.84 2.62 8.10
C ALA A 99 -25.04 2.91 6.82
N GLY A 100 -23.72 2.84 6.95
CA GLY A 100 -22.81 3.07 5.84
C GLY A 100 -21.71 2.03 5.83
N TYR A 101 -21.32 1.60 4.64
CA TYR A 101 -20.16 0.77 4.39
C TYR A 101 -19.28 1.39 3.31
N ASN A 102 -18.02 1.55 3.63
CA ASN A 102 -16.99 2.02 2.70
C ASN A 102 -15.92 0.95 2.60
N ASN A 103 -15.57 0.57 1.39
CA ASN A 103 -14.41 -0.26 1.09
C ASN A 103 -13.53 0.47 0.09
N ASN A 104 -12.31 0.74 0.48
CA ASN A 104 -11.31 1.40 -0.35
C ASN A 104 -10.14 0.45 -0.56
N GLN A 105 -10.04 -0.08 -1.78
CA GLN A 105 -8.87 -0.83 -2.22
C GLN A 105 -7.81 0.16 -2.71
N GLY A 106 -6.76 0.33 -1.93
CA GLY A 106 -5.67 1.24 -2.24
C GLY A 106 -4.91 0.89 -3.52
N ALA A 107 -4.20 1.88 -4.06
CA ALA A 107 -3.39 1.70 -5.26
C ALA A 107 -2.23 0.71 -5.04
N ALA A 108 -1.60 0.68 -3.87
CA ALA A 108 -0.63 -0.35 -3.55
C ALA A 108 -1.35 -1.69 -3.28
N LYS A 109 -0.93 -2.77 -3.94
CA LYS A 109 -1.49 -4.12 -3.77
C LYS A 109 -1.33 -4.56 -2.30
N GLY A 110 -2.40 -5.05 -1.66
CA GLY A 110 -2.40 -5.40 -0.24
C GLY A 110 -2.83 -4.26 0.70
N SER A 111 -3.00 -3.03 0.19
CA SER A 111 -3.57 -1.94 0.99
C SER A 111 -5.08 -1.91 0.82
N VAL A 112 -5.81 -2.08 1.93
CA VAL A 112 -7.28 -2.04 1.97
C VAL A 112 -7.73 -1.28 3.21
N SER A 113 -8.76 -0.45 3.06
CA SER A 113 -9.43 0.20 4.18
C SER A 113 -10.93 -0.08 4.12
N GLU A 114 -11.45 -0.70 5.17
CA GLU A 114 -12.87 -0.98 5.31
C GLU A 114 -13.42 -0.19 6.48
N ARG A 115 -14.55 0.48 6.27
CA ARG A 115 -15.21 1.24 7.32
C ARG A 115 -16.70 0.95 7.31
N PHE A 116 -17.21 0.56 8.45
CA PHE A 116 -18.63 0.48 8.74
C PHE A 116 -19.02 1.61 9.69
N THR A 117 -20.14 2.24 9.46
CA THR A 117 -20.72 3.29 10.31
C THR A 117 -22.18 3.02 10.56
N SER A 118 -22.68 3.31 11.76
CA SER A 118 -24.09 3.33 12.06
C SER A 118 -24.42 4.52 12.94
N LEU A 119 -25.60 5.08 12.73
CA LEU A 119 -26.12 6.21 13.52
C LEU A 119 -27.60 5.98 13.79
N ALA A 120 -27.97 6.14 15.06
CA ALA A 120 -29.33 6.22 15.52
C ALA A 120 -29.55 7.54 16.22
N LYS A 121 -30.57 8.26 15.82
CA LYS A 121 -31.02 9.50 16.47
C LYS A 121 -32.51 9.42 16.74
N VAL A 122 -32.91 9.72 17.98
CA VAL A 122 -34.32 9.79 18.37
C VAL A 122 -34.54 11.04 19.21
N ASP A 123 -35.51 11.82 18.80
CA ASP A 123 -35.98 13.00 19.53
C ASP A 123 -37.45 12.78 19.95
N VAL A 124 -37.74 12.99 21.22
CA VAL A 124 -39.08 12.79 21.82
C VAL A 124 -39.47 14.03 22.60
N ASP A 125 -40.61 14.61 22.23
CA ASP A 125 -41.25 15.69 22.99
C ASP A 125 -42.33 15.07 23.88
N LEU A 126 -41.97 14.77 25.14
CA LEU A 126 -42.87 14.14 26.09
C LEU A 126 -44.09 15.04 26.43
N ASN A 127 -43.83 16.31 26.54
CA ASN A 127 -44.84 17.36 26.68
C ASN A 127 -44.21 18.73 26.39
N LYS A 128 -44.98 19.84 26.51
CA LYS A 128 -44.50 21.20 26.25
C LYS A 128 -43.33 21.67 27.13
N PHE A 129 -43.03 20.93 28.22
CA PHE A 129 -41.97 21.27 29.15
C PHE A 129 -40.79 20.32 29.12
N ILE A 130 -40.97 19.10 28.64
CA ILE A 130 -39.94 18.04 28.71
C ILE A 130 -39.74 17.48 27.34
N SER A 131 -38.49 17.57 26.85
CA SER A 131 -38.05 16.87 25.64
C SER A 131 -36.77 16.05 25.93
N PHE A 132 -36.68 14.92 25.26
CA PHE A 132 -35.53 14.00 25.32
C PHE A 132 -34.96 13.81 23.92
N SER A 133 -33.64 13.86 23.80
CA SER A 133 -32.97 13.49 22.56
C SER A 133 -31.81 12.56 22.81
N THR A 134 -31.68 11.58 21.96
CA THR A 134 -30.55 10.67 21.98
C THR A 134 -29.92 10.55 20.60
N LYS A 135 -28.60 10.47 20.59
CA LYS A 135 -27.80 10.15 19.42
C LYS A 135 -26.79 9.08 19.82
N ILE A 136 -26.81 7.97 19.13
CA ILE A 136 -25.86 6.88 19.30
C ILE A 136 -25.19 6.66 17.94
N ASP A 137 -23.89 6.74 17.89
CA ASP A 137 -23.11 6.39 16.70
C ASP A 137 -22.02 5.37 17.00
N PHE A 138 -21.82 4.49 16.05
CA PHE A 138 -20.79 3.48 16.08
C PHE A 138 -20.07 3.48 14.74
N SER A 139 -18.74 3.37 14.82
CA SER A 139 -17.92 3.08 13.63
C SER A 139 -16.86 2.02 13.94
N THR A 140 -16.59 1.19 12.96
CA THR A 140 -15.42 0.33 12.95
C THR A 140 -14.66 0.54 11.66
N THR A 141 -13.35 0.73 11.78
CA THR A 141 -12.44 0.90 10.64
C THR A 141 -11.37 -0.18 10.75
N LYS A 142 -11.19 -0.94 9.67
CA LYS A 142 -10.11 -1.89 9.50
C LYS A 142 -9.21 -1.41 8.37
N ASN A 143 -7.92 -1.29 8.65
CA ASN A 143 -6.92 -0.93 7.67
C ASN A 143 -5.89 -2.04 7.58
N ASP A 144 -5.77 -2.63 6.39
CA ASP A 144 -4.71 -3.55 6.04
C ASP A 144 -3.66 -2.83 5.20
N GLY A 145 -2.40 -3.14 5.41
CA GLY A 145 -1.30 -2.47 4.70
C GLY A 145 0.04 -3.11 5.01
N TYR A 146 1.09 -2.39 4.73
CA TYR A 146 2.47 -2.87 4.86
C TYR A 146 3.07 -2.47 6.20
N SER A 147 3.85 -3.37 6.79
CA SER A 147 4.54 -3.10 8.05
C SER A 147 6.00 -2.68 7.88
N VAL A 148 6.70 -3.24 6.90
CA VAL A 148 8.16 -3.13 6.76
C VAL A 148 8.57 -2.44 5.47
N VAL A 149 7.89 -2.71 4.38
CA VAL A 149 8.26 -2.20 3.05
C VAL A 149 7.38 -1.04 2.64
N ASN A 150 7.99 0.04 2.15
CA ASN A 150 7.27 1.09 1.44
C ASN A 150 7.26 0.76 -0.06
N PRO A 151 6.12 0.32 -0.65
CA PRO A 151 6.07 -0.12 -2.05
C PRO A 151 6.45 0.96 -3.04
N PHE A 152 6.09 2.22 -2.76
CA PHE A 152 6.42 3.35 -3.62
C PHE A 152 7.93 3.59 -3.65
N SER A 153 8.55 3.64 -2.46
CA SER A 153 10.00 3.83 -2.37
C SER A 153 10.76 2.68 -3.02
N TYR A 154 10.24 1.46 -2.89
CA TYR A 154 10.82 0.29 -3.53
C TYR A 154 10.72 0.38 -5.07
N ALA A 155 9.53 0.63 -5.61
CA ALA A 155 9.31 0.74 -7.04
C ALA A 155 10.14 1.85 -7.69
N TYR A 156 10.32 2.96 -6.98
CA TYR A 156 11.09 4.10 -7.45
C TYR A 156 12.61 3.87 -7.46
N LYS A 157 13.13 3.12 -6.48
CA LYS A 157 14.58 2.95 -6.27
C LYS A 157 15.14 1.67 -6.87
N THR A 158 14.30 0.67 -7.09
CA THR A 158 14.77 -0.66 -7.51
C THR A 158 15.06 -0.70 -9.01
N SER A 159 16.21 -1.28 -9.35
CA SER A 159 16.60 -1.46 -10.75
C SER A 159 15.57 -2.32 -11.49
N ARG A 160 15.30 -1.95 -12.73
CA ARG A 160 14.44 -2.72 -13.63
C ARG A 160 15.10 -3.99 -14.18
N THR A 161 16.40 -4.15 -13.93
CA THR A 161 17.14 -5.38 -14.25
C THR A 161 16.79 -6.54 -13.33
N LEU A 162 16.29 -6.24 -12.12
CA LEU A 162 15.87 -7.24 -11.14
C LEU A 162 14.52 -7.86 -11.55
N LYS A 163 14.43 -9.19 -11.54
CA LYS A 163 13.18 -9.91 -11.83
C LYS A 163 12.36 -10.18 -10.56
N PRO A 164 11.03 -10.14 -10.63
CA PRO A 164 10.18 -10.44 -9.48
C PRO A 164 10.02 -11.93 -9.22
N TYR A 165 10.01 -12.75 -10.26
CA TYR A 165 9.74 -14.19 -10.22
C TYR A 165 10.75 -14.95 -11.06
N GLU A 166 10.95 -16.22 -10.73
CA GLU A 166 11.62 -17.20 -11.57
C GLU A 166 10.68 -17.69 -12.70
N ASP A 167 11.23 -18.42 -13.67
CA ASP A 167 10.48 -18.93 -14.81
C ASP A 167 9.39 -19.94 -14.42
N ASP A 168 9.55 -20.62 -13.28
CA ASP A 168 8.58 -21.54 -12.69
C ASP A 168 7.48 -20.85 -11.87
N GLY A 169 7.57 -19.53 -11.71
CA GLY A 169 6.61 -18.71 -10.99
C GLY A 169 6.94 -18.51 -9.50
N ASP A 170 7.99 -19.12 -8.99
CA ASP A 170 8.47 -18.87 -7.64
C ASP A 170 9.08 -17.47 -7.50
N TYR A 171 9.18 -16.96 -6.26
CA TYR A 171 9.80 -15.66 -6.01
C TYR A 171 11.29 -15.70 -6.34
N HIS A 172 11.75 -14.81 -7.19
CA HIS A 172 13.19 -14.64 -7.41
C HIS A 172 13.86 -14.07 -6.17
N LEU A 173 14.72 -14.87 -5.54
CA LEU A 173 15.42 -14.49 -4.31
C LEU A 173 16.80 -13.92 -4.63
N TYR A 174 17.01 -12.68 -4.26
CA TYR A 174 18.31 -12.02 -4.39
C TYR A 174 18.89 -11.63 -3.04
N LYS A 175 20.20 -11.39 -2.98
CA LYS A 175 20.85 -10.91 -1.76
C LYS A 175 20.59 -9.43 -1.58
N ASN A 176 20.00 -9.06 -0.44
CA ASN A 176 19.86 -7.66 -0.04
C ASN A 176 21.18 -7.09 0.53
N SER A 177 21.18 -5.82 0.91
CA SER A 177 22.35 -5.15 1.50
C SER A 177 22.89 -5.82 2.78
N SER A 178 22.06 -6.61 3.46
CA SER A 178 22.44 -7.36 4.67
C SER A 178 22.80 -8.82 4.36
N ASN A 179 22.97 -9.17 3.08
CA ASN A 179 23.30 -10.50 2.58
C ASN A 179 22.26 -11.60 2.87
N TYR A 180 21.00 -11.22 3.16
CA TYR A 180 19.88 -12.16 3.28
C TYR A 180 19.18 -12.34 1.94
N ASN A 181 18.63 -13.55 1.72
CA ASN A 181 17.75 -13.81 0.60
C ASN A 181 16.47 -12.99 0.76
N TYR A 182 16.15 -12.18 -0.22
CA TYR A 182 15.06 -11.22 -0.17
C TYR A 182 14.28 -11.22 -1.48
N ASN A 183 12.98 -11.04 -1.38
CA ASN A 183 12.12 -10.64 -2.47
C ASN A 183 11.00 -9.79 -1.88
N VAL A 184 10.75 -8.62 -2.46
CA VAL A 184 9.75 -7.68 -1.94
C VAL A 184 8.34 -8.26 -1.92
N LEU A 185 7.97 -9.03 -2.93
CA LEU A 185 6.63 -9.63 -3.01
C LEU A 185 6.44 -10.69 -1.93
N LYS A 186 7.46 -11.52 -1.70
CA LYS A 186 7.45 -12.50 -0.61
C LYS A 186 7.35 -11.82 0.76
N GLU A 187 8.04 -10.69 0.94
CA GLU A 187 7.92 -9.91 2.18
C GLU A 187 6.51 -9.30 2.33
N LEU A 188 5.93 -8.79 1.25
CA LEU A 188 4.58 -8.24 1.27
C LEU A 188 3.51 -9.30 1.56
N ASP A 189 3.70 -10.52 1.06
CA ASP A 189 2.77 -11.64 1.29
C ASP A 189 2.90 -12.22 2.70
N ASN A 190 4.10 -12.18 3.28
CA ASN A 190 4.38 -12.75 4.61
C ASN A 190 4.27 -11.73 5.75
N THR A 191 4.26 -10.43 5.44
CA THR A 191 4.20 -9.36 6.45
C THR A 191 3.02 -8.47 6.19
N GLY A 192 2.07 -8.44 7.12
CA GLY A 192 0.92 -7.55 7.09
C GLY A 192 0.89 -6.64 8.31
N LYS A 193 0.28 -5.48 8.14
CA LYS A 193 -0.12 -4.63 9.25
C LYS A 193 -1.62 -4.47 9.20
N GLU A 194 -2.29 -5.01 10.21
CA GLU A 194 -3.71 -4.77 10.43
C GLU A 194 -3.87 -3.76 11.57
N ALA A 195 -4.64 -2.72 11.32
CA ALA A 195 -5.06 -1.78 12.35
C ALA A 195 -6.59 -1.73 12.39
N LYS A 196 -7.17 -2.03 13.55
CA LYS A 196 -8.61 -1.96 13.78
C LYS A 196 -8.92 -0.89 14.82
N MET A 197 -9.82 0.01 14.46
CA MET A 197 -10.32 1.07 15.34
C MET A 197 -11.83 0.96 15.46
N ASN A 198 -12.32 1.01 16.68
CA ASN A 198 -13.75 1.04 16.97
C ASN A 198 -14.06 2.30 17.76
N ASP A 199 -15.04 3.06 17.31
CA ASP A 199 -15.52 4.25 17.96
C ASP A 199 -16.98 4.06 18.32
N PHE A 200 -17.33 4.41 19.55
CA PHE A 200 -18.69 4.40 20.05
C PHE A 200 -18.95 5.69 20.80
N ASN A 201 -19.99 6.42 20.36
CA ASN A 201 -20.42 7.63 21.02
C ASN A 201 -21.91 7.55 21.32
N ALA A 202 -22.28 7.98 22.53
CA ALA A 202 -23.67 8.10 22.96
C ALA A 202 -23.86 9.46 23.60
N LEU A 203 -24.85 10.19 23.08
CA LEU A 203 -25.27 11.49 23.61
C LEU A 203 -26.72 11.38 24.03
N LEU A 204 -26.98 11.74 25.27
CA LEU A 204 -28.32 11.79 25.85
C LEU A 204 -28.57 13.20 26.37
N ASN A 205 -29.63 13.84 25.90
CA ASN A 205 -30.03 15.17 26.35
C ASN A 205 -31.45 15.11 26.91
N LEU A 206 -31.65 15.68 28.08
CA LEU A 206 -32.95 15.93 28.68
C LEU A 206 -33.11 17.44 28.82
N ASN A 207 -34.06 17.99 28.17
CA ASN A 207 -34.41 19.42 28.29
C ASN A 207 -35.69 19.58 29.11
N VAL A 208 -35.61 20.35 30.17
CA VAL A 208 -36.75 20.69 31.02
C VAL A 208 -36.94 22.19 31.03
N LYS A 209 -38.07 22.64 30.53
CA LYS A 209 -38.47 24.04 30.55
C LYS A 209 -39.24 24.27 31.85
N LEU A 210 -38.62 24.92 32.81
CA LEU A 210 -39.28 25.30 34.06
C LEU A 210 -40.21 26.45 33.76
N GLY A 211 -41.50 26.20 33.94
CA GLY A 211 -42.58 27.17 33.64
C GLY A 211 -42.69 28.37 34.56
N TRP A 212 -41.57 28.82 35.11
CA TRP A 212 -41.54 30.04 35.93
C TRP A 212 -41.23 31.22 34.99
N GLY A 213 -42.31 31.76 34.44
CA GLY A 213 -42.19 33.06 33.76
C GLY A 213 -42.00 34.15 34.83
N ILE A 214 -40.85 34.83 34.75
CA ILE A 214 -40.78 36.22 35.18
C ILE A 214 -40.85 37.07 33.95
#